data_36ab4cf910ac63c256e85ef019a21e8a
#
_entry.id   36ab4cf910ac63c256e85ef019a21e8a
#
_cell.length_a   1.000
_cell.length_b   1.000
_cell.length_c   1.000
_cell.angle_alpha   90.00
_cell.angle_beta   90.00
_cell.angle_gamma   90.00
#
_symmetry.space_group_name_H-M   'P 1'
#
loop_
_entity.id
_entity.type
_entity.pdbx_description
1 polymer ?
#
loop_
_entity_poly.entity_id
_entity_poly.type
_entity_poly.pdbx_seq_one_letter_code
_entity_poly.pdbx_strand_id
1 'polypeptide(L)'
;KLLGVYDINSEPLNPDEENMLCNILGDKLPEYDVVIVADYDHGLFTPKVIDLLTNKSRFLALNTQINAANMGFHAISKYQYADYVCIHEGEIRLDRRNRKGDLKDLISDLASRMGNSSIMITRGSKGSLLYRKDEGFTACPAFAVKIVDRVGAGDAVLGMTSVMSADSV
;
A
#
# COMPACT_ATOMS: atom_id res chain seq x y z
N LYS A 1 2.80 -13.60 22.13
CA LYS A 1 4.05 -12.82 22.23
C LYS A 1 3.94 -11.88 23.43
N LEU A 2 4.84 -12.01 24.42
CA LEU A 2 4.80 -11.19 25.65
C LEU A 2 5.67 -9.92 25.52
N LEU A 3 6.77 -9.99 24.78
CA LEU A 3 7.74 -8.91 24.60
C LEU A 3 8.43 -9.04 23.25
N GLY A 4 8.72 -7.93 22.61
CA GLY A 4 9.59 -7.82 21.44
C GLY A 4 10.49 -6.61 21.61
N VAL A 5 11.78 -6.80 21.35
CA VAL A 5 12.74 -5.71 21.23
C VAL A 5 13.07 -5.59 19.75
N TYR A 6 12.96 -4.39 19.21
CA TYR A 6 13.22 -4.10 17.81
C TYR A 6 14.27 -3.00 17.73
N ASP A 7 15.32 -3.26 17.00
CA ASP A 7 16.26 -2.24 16.55
C ASP A 7 15.91 -1.96 15.06
N ILE A 8 15.28 -0.82 14.81
CA ILE A 8 14.78 -0.45 13.49
C ILE A 8 15.52 0.81 13.06
N ASN A 9 16.35 0.67 12.03
CA ASN A 9 16.90 1.82 11.35
C ASN A 9 15.85 2.38 10.38
N SER A 10 15.43 3.63 10.57
CA SER A 10 14.51 4.35 9.69
C SER A 10 15.21 5.45 8.88
N GLU A 11 16.55 5.50 8.93
CA GLU A 11 17.30 6.43 8.13
C GLU A 11 17.20 6.07 6.64
N PRO A 12 17.07 7.04 5.75
CA PRO A 12 17.10 6.80 4.32
C PRO A 12 18.41 6.10 3.90
N LEU A 13 18.33 5.32 2.83
CA LEU A 13 19.50 4.73 2.20
C LEU A 13 20.55 5.80 1.89
N ASN A 14 21.82 5.49 2.13
CA ASN A 14 22.89 6.35 1.64
C ASN A 14 22.98 6.25 0.09
N PRO A 15 23.70 7.19 -0.58
CA PRO A 15 23.74 7.22 -2.04
C PRO A 15 24.24 5.93 -2.71
N ASP A 16 25.18 5.22 -2.09
CA ASP A 16 25.74 4.00 -2.66
C ASP A 16 24.74 2.84 -2.51
N GLU A 17 24.10 2.71 -1.37
CA GLU A 17 23.03 1.74 -1.12
C GLU A 17 21.84 1.97 -2.04
N GLU A 18 21.41 3.23 -2.19
CA GLU A 18 20.33 3.59 -3.11
C GLU A 18 20.67 3.23 -4.56
N ASN A 19 21.88 3.55 -5.01
CA ASN A 19 22.32 3.20 -6.36
C ASN A 19 22.38 1.69 -6.58
N MET A 20 22.89 0.94 -5.60
CA MET A 20 22.91 -0.53 -5.64
C MET A 20 21.51 -1.10 -5.75
N LEU A 21 20.57 -0.64 -4.90
CA LEU A 21 19.17 -1.07 -4.94
C LEU A 21 18.51 -0.72 -6.28
N CYS A 22 18.71 0.51 -6.78
CA CYS A 22 18.17 0.94 -8.06
C CYS A 22 18.68 0.10 -9.24
N ASN A 23 19.95 -0.29 -9.23
CA ASN A 23 20.50 -1.17 -10.26
C ASN A 23 19.84 -2.56 -10.22
N ILE A 24 19.74 -3.16 -9.03
CA ILE A 24 19.09 -4.47 -8.85
C ILE A 24 17.62 -4.41 -9.30
N LEU A 25 16.88 -3.39 -8.87
CA LEU A 25 15.48 -3.22 -9.26
C LEU A 25 15.35 -2.95 -10.76
N GLY A 26 16.23 -2.12 -11.33
CA GLY A 26 16.22 -1.80 -12.76
C GLY A 26 16.36 -3.02 -13.65
N ASP A 27 17.18 -3.99 -13.22
CA ASP A 27 17.40 -5.26 -13.92
C ASP A 27 16.23 -6.24 -13.68
N LYS A 28 15.67 -6.27 -12.48
CA LYS A 28 14.71 -7.29 -12.06
C LYS A 28 13.25 -6.95 -12.36
N LEU A 29 12.85 -5.70 -12.21
CA LEU A 29 11.43 -5.31 -12.38
C LEU A 29 10.81 -5.76 -13.71
N PRO A 30 11.51 -5.71 -14.87
CA PRO A 30 10.94 -6.16 -16.13
C PRO A 30 10.67 -7.67 -16.23
N GLU A 31 11.25 -8.47 -15.32
CA GLU A 31 11.05 -9.92 -15.28
C GLU A 31 9.71 -10.33 -14.63
N TYR A 32 9.03 -9.39 -13.94
CA TYR A 32 7.83 -9.68 -13.15
C TYR A 32 6.60 -8.97 -13.71
N ASP A 33 5.48 -9.67 -13.72
CA ASP A 33 4.19 -9.11 -14.16
C ASP A 33 3.56 -8.25 -13.05
N VAL A 34 3.76 -8.62 -11.78
CA VAL A 34 3.22 -7.91 -10.62
C VAL A 34 4.33 -7.58 -9.64
N VAL A 35 4.42 -6.33 -9.26
CA VAL A 35 5.32 -5.81 -8.22
C VAL A 35 4.51 -5.35 -7.04
N ILE A 36 4.74 -5.94 -5.87
CA ILE A 36 4.04 -5.60 -4.63
C ILE A 36 5.00 -4.87 -3.70
N VAL A 37 4.64 -3.66 -3.31
CA VAL A 37 5.36 -2.84 -2.33
C VAL A 37 4.60 -2.85 -1.02
N ALA A 38 5.21 -3.38 0.04
CA ALA A 38 4.74 -3.27 1.41
C ALA A 38 5.69 -2.31 2.17
N ASP A 39 5.25 -1.08 2.34
CA ASP A 39 6.08 0.00 2.87
C ASP A 39 5.77 0.27 4.34
N TYR A 40 6.77 0.03 5.19
CA TYR A 40 6.72 0.24 6.65
C TYR A 40 7.48 1.48 7.13
N ASP A 41 7.97 2.30 6.18
CA ASP A 41 8.76 3.50 6.47
C ASP A 41 10.11 3.23 7.17
N HIS A 42 10.84 2.25 6.68
CA HIS A 42 12.18 1.91 7.16
C HIS A 42 13.28 2.45 6.23
N GLY A 43 13.07 3.60 5.60
CA GLY A 43 14.06 4.32 4.80
C GLY A 43 14.38 3.73 3.42
N LEU A 44 13.81 2.55 3.07
CA LEU A 44 14.11 1.85 1.82
C LEU A 44 13.56 2.57 0.58
N PHE A 45 12.35 3.13 0.67
CA PHE A 45 11.65 3.73 -0.46
C PHE A 45 11.93 5.23 -0.57
N THR A 46 13.14 5.56 -1.04
CA THR A 46 13.53 6.92 -1.38
C THR A 46 12.76 7.42 -2.61
N PRO A 47 12.72 8.74 -2.87
CA PRO A 47 12.08 9.27 -4.08
C PRO A 47 12.58 8.61 -5.36
N LYS A 48 13.89 8.34 -5.48
CA LYS A 48 14.48 7.69 -6.65
C LYS A 48 14.03 6.23 -6.81
N VAL A 49 13.94 5.48 -5.70
CA VAL A 49 13.41 4.11 -5.71
C VAL A 49 11.94 4.10 -6.10
N ILE A 50 11.14 5.03 -5.56
CA ILE A 50 9.72 5.19 -5.91
C ILE A 50 9.55 5.49 -7.41
N ASP A 51 10.31 6.43 -7.95
CA ASP A 51 10.28 6.77 -9.37
C ASP A 51 10.62 5.57 -10.26
N LEU A 52 11.63 4.78 -9.85
CA LEU A 52 12.01 3.58 -10.58
C LEU A 52 10.89 2.53 -10.58
N LEU A 53 10.30 2.26 -9.42
CA LEU A 53 9.17 1.34 -9.27
C LEU A 53 7.99 1.76 -10.16
N THR A 54 7.62 3.04 -10.11
CA THR A 54 6.53 3.61 -10.90
C THR A 54 6.76 3.47 -12.41
N ASN A 55 7.99 3.68 -12.87
CA ASN A 55 8.30 3.72 -14.30
C ASN A 55 8.65 2.35 -14.89
N LYS A 56 9.02 1.36 -14.07
CA LYS A 56 9.53 0.07 -14.56
C LYS A 56 8.63 -1.12 -14.24
N SER A 57 7.72 -1.00 -13.28
CA SER A 57 6.76 -2.08 -12.99
C SER A 57 5.72 -2.19 -14.09
N ARG A 58 5.37 -3.42 -14.50
CA ARG A 58 4.25 -3.67 -15.41
C ARG A 58 2.92 -3.44 -14.71
N PHE A 59 2.81 -3.91 -13.47
CA PHE A 59 1.70 -3.67 -12.57
C PHE A 59 2.27 -3.40 -11.17
N LEU A 60 1.98 -2.23 -10.60
CA LEU A 60 2.45 -1.80 -9.29
C LEU A 60 1.31 -1.82 -8.28
N ALA A 61 1.44 -2.69 -7.27
CA ALA A 61 0.54 -2.75 -6.13
C ALA A 61 1.21 -2.18 -4.88
N LEU A 62 0.52 -1.31 -4.15
CA LEU A 62 1.06 -0.62 -2.99
C LEU A 62 0.27 -0.90 -1.72
N ASN A 63 1.00 -1.05 -0.63
CA ASN A 63 0.51 -0.92 0.74
C ASN A 63 1.46 -0.02 1.52
N THR A 64 0.93 0.89 2.33
CA THR A 64 1.68 1.63 3.33
C THR A 64 1.11 1.32 4.69
N GLN A 65 1.95 0.90 5.62
CA GLN A 65 1.50 0.56 6.98
C GLN A 65 1.91 1.63 7.98
N ILE A 66 0.93 2.11 8.74
CA ILE A 66 1.15 3.03 9.84
C ILE A 66 1.35 2.22 11.12
N ASN A 67 2.43 2.49 11.82
CA ASN A 67 2.75 1.94 13.13
C ASN A 67 2.99 3.07 14.15
N ALA A 68 3.30 2.72 15.39
CA ALA A 68 3.48 3.71 16.45
C ALA A 68 4.69 4.65 16.21
N ALA A 69 5.71 4.19 15.47
CA ALA A 69 6.92 4.94 15.22
C ALA A 69 6.77 5.93 14.05
N ASN A 70 5.97 5.59 13.01
CA ASN A 70 5.80 6.40 11.80
C ASN A 70 4.47 7.16 11.75
N MET A 71 3.69 7.16 12.83
CA MET A 71 2.35 7.76 12.86
C MET A 71 2.38 9.25 12.53
N GLY A 72 1.73 9.62 11.42
CA GLY A 72 1.64 11.00 10.94
C GLY A 72 2.75 11.45 10.00
N PHE A 73 3.82 10.67 9.83
CA PHE A 73 4.93 10.96 8.91
C PHE A 73 4.87 10.09 7.66
N HIS A 74 4.32 8.89 7.77
CA HIS A 74 4.23 7.93 6.69
C HIS A 74 2.83 7.94 6.06
N ALA A 75 2.75 8.16 4.77
CA ALA A 75 1.49 8.27 4.05
C ALA A 75 1.59 7.70 2.63
N ILE A 76 0.47 7.15 2.15
CA ILE A 76 0.36 6.63 0.78
C ILE A 76 0.60 7.72 -0.26
N SER A 77 0.31 8.98 0.07
CA SER A 77 0.45 10.13 -0.83
C SER A 77 1.91 10.48 -1.20
N LYS A 78 2.91 9.82 -0.62
CA LYS A 78 4.29 9.93 -1.11
C LYS A 78 4.47 9.27 -2.49
N TYR A 79 3.58 8.33 -2.84
CA TYR A 79 3.53 7.70 -4.16
C TYR A 79 2.61 8.49 -5.09
N GLN A 80 3.10 8.78 -6.30
CA GLN A 80 2.33 9.54 -7.29
C GLN A 80 1.46 8.65 -8.19
N TYR A 81 1.78 7.36 -8.25
CA TYR A 81 1.10 6.39 -9.10
C TYR A 81 1.16 4.99 -8.50
N ALA A 82 0.09 4.23 -8.72
CA ALA A 82 0.03 2.78 -8.61
C ALA A 82 -1.14 2.28 -9.46
N ASP A 83 -1.09 1.04 -9.89
CA ASP A 83 -2.24 0.38 -10.52
C ASP A 83 -3.26 -0.07 -9.46
N TYR A 84 -2.75 -0.51 -8.32
CA TYR A 84 -3.57 -1.00 -7.21
C TYR A 84 -3.03 -0.54 -5.85
N VAL A 85 -3.94 -0.13 -4.97
CA VAL A 85 -3.63 0.24 -3.57
C VAL A 85 -4.50 -0.57 -2.63
N CYS A 86 -3.89 -1.21 -1.63
CA CYS A 86 -4.61 -1.90 -0.57
C CYS A 86 -4.13 -1.40 0.80
N ILE A 87 -4.94 -0.59 1.47
CA ILE A 87 -4.62 0.01 2.78
C ILE A 87 -5.80 -0.11 3.75
N HIS A 88 -5.53 0.13 5.04
CA HIS A 88 -6.56 0.14 6.07
C HIS A 88 -7.32 1.48 6.13
N GLU A 89 -8.59 1.47 6.57
CA GLU A 89 -9.41 2.70 6.73
C GLU A 89 -8.71 3.76 7.60
N GLY A 90 -7.98 3.36 8.64
CA GLY A 90 -7.21 4.27 9.47
C GLY A 90 -6.10 4.99 8.72
N GLU A 91 -5.46 4.32 7.78
CA GLU A 91 -4.33 4.84 6.99
C GLU A 91 -4.79 5.91 6.01
N ILE A 92 -5.86 5.67 5.24
CA ILE A 92 -6.42 6.69 4.34
C ILE A 92 -6.94 7.90 5.12
N ARG A 93 -7.55 7.69 6.28
CA ARG A 93 -8.03 8.80 7.12
C ARG A 93 -6.90 9.65 7.67
N LEU A 94 -5.78 9.03 8.02
CA LEU A 94 -4.58 9.73 8.47
C LEU A 94 -3.93 10.50 7.31
N ASP A 95 -3.75 9.86 6.17
CA ASP A 95 -3.19 10.47 4.97
C ASP A 95 -3.99 11.70 4.52
N ARG A 96 -5.32 11.60 4.50
CA ARG A 96 -6.21 12.72 4.16
C ARG A 96 -6.46 13.68 5.32
N ARG A 97 -5.90 13.46 6.51
CA ARG A 97 -6.15 14.22 7.75
C ARG A 97 -7.63 14.43 8.03
N ASN A 98 -8.45 13.45 7.70
CA ASN A 98 -9.90 13.53 7.81
C ASN A 98 -10.49 12.31 8.55
N ARG A 99 -10.78 12.49 9.85
CA ARG A 99 -11.30 11.42 10.71
C ARG A 99 -12.76 11.06 10.45
N LYS A 100 -13.57 12.00 9.97
CA LYS A 100 -15.05 11.89 9.97
C LYS A 100 -15.67 11.98 8.59
N GLY A 101 -14.89 12.36 7.56
CA GLY A 101 -15.40 12.50 6.18
C GLY A 101 -15.92 11.18 5.62
N ASP A 102 -16.75 11.29 4.60
CA ASP A 102 -17.22 10.12 3.87
C ASP A 102 -16.05 9.33 3.30
N LEU A 103 -16.05 8.02 3.50
CA LEU A 103 -14.94 7.16 3.10
C LEU A 103 -14.85 7.06 1.58
N LYS A 104 -15.97 7.09 0.86
CA LYS A 104 -16.00 7.03 -0.60
C LYS A 104 -15.37 8.29 -1.21
N ASP A 105 -15.64 9.47 -0.63
CA ASP A 105 -15.03 10.71 -1.08
C ASP A 105 -13.50 10.69 -0.89
N LEU A 106 -13.03 10.18 0.26
CA LEU A 106 -11.59 10.05 0.53
C LEU A 106 -10.91 9.10 -0.46
N ILE A 107 -11.58 7.98 -0.79
CA ILE A 107 -11.07 6.99 -1.75
C ILE A 107 -11.02 7.59 -3.15
N SER A 108 -12.08 8.26 -3.59
CA SER A 108 -12.14 8.89 -4.92
C SER A 108 -11.07 9.98 -5.08
N ASP A 109 -10.86 10.81 -4.07
CA ASP A 109 -9.79 11.82 -4.06
C ASP A 109 -8.40 11.16 -4.16
N LEU A 110 -8.16 10.11 -3.38
CA LEU A 110 -6.89 9.37 -3.44
C LEU A 110 -6.68 8.74 -4.83
N ALA A 111 -7.69 8.06 -5.36
CA ALA A 111 -7.61 7.42 -6.68
C ALA A 111 -7.27 8.43 -7.78
N SER A 112 -7.92 9.59 -7.77
CA SER A 112 -7.66 10.67 -8.75
C SER A 112 -6.22 11.19 -8.67
N ARG A 113 -5.66 11.29 -7.47
CA ARG A 113 -4.28 11.76 -7.25
C ARG A 113 -3.23 10.75 -7.66
N MET A 114 -3.56 9.47 -7.59
CA MET A 114 -2.66 8.36 -7.91
C MET A 114 -2.89 7.78 -9.33
N GLY A 115 -3.28 8.59 -10.29
CA GLY A 115 -3.45 8.16 -11.68
C GLY A 115 -4.69 7.29 -11.91
N ASN A 116 -5.72 7.43 -11.07
CA ASN A 116 -6.95 6.62 -11.08
C ASN A 116 -6.74 5.14 -10.70
N SER A 117 -5.88 4.89 -9.76
CA SER A 117 -5.62 3.56 -9.18
C SER A 117 -6.90 2.86 -8.75
N SER A 118 -6.92 1.54 -8.86
CA SER A 118 -7.89 0.72 -8.12
C SER A 118 -7.53 0.72 -6.64
N ILE A 119 -8.49 1.01 -5.76
CA ILE A 119 -8.23 1.15 -4.32
C ILE A 119 -9.11 0.23 -3.50
N MET A 120 -8.48 -0.64 -2.71
CA MET A 120 -9.14 -1.44 -1.70
C MET A 120 -8.86 -0.88 -0.30
N ILE A 121 -9.91 -0.63 0.44
CA ILE A 121 -9.82 -0.25 1.86
C ILE A 121 -10.30 -1.40 2.73
N THR A 122 -9.38 -1.93 3.55
CA THR A 122 -9.72 -2.94 4.56
C THR A 122 -10.28 -2.27 5.81
N ARG A 123 -11.31 -2.87 6.44
CA ARG A 123 -12.08 -2.26 7.52
C ARG A 123 -12.29 -3.23 8.71
N GLY A 124 -11.44 -4.25 8.80
CA GLY A 124 -11.53 -5.27 9.83
C GLY A 124 -12.88 -6.00 9.81
N SER A 125 -13.60 -6.01 10.92
CA SER A 125 -14.91 -6.66 11.03
C SER A 125 -16.02 -6.07 10.15
N LYS A 126 -15.77 -4.90 9.54
CA LYS A 126 -16.69 -4.28 8.57
C LYS A 126 -16.43 -4.74 7.12
N GLY A 127 -15.48 -5.66 6.91
CA GLY A 127 -15.11 -6.15 5.59
C GLY A 127 -14.18 -5.22 4.83
N SER A 128 -14.41 -5.03 3.56
CA SER A 128 -13.61 -4.17 2.69
C SER A 128 -14.49 -3.39 1.71
N LEU A 129 -13.91 -2.32 1.16
CA LEU A 129 -14.52 -1.49 0.12
C LEU A 129 -13.51 -1.34 -1.01
N LEU A 130 -13.88 -1.81 -2.20
CA LEU A 130 -13.09 -1.67 -3.42
C LEU A 130 -13.66 -0.54 -4.26
N TYR A 131 -12.80 0.30 -4.80
CA TYR A 131 -13.10 1.32 -5.80
C TYR A 131 -12.35 1.02 -7.09
N ARG A 132 -13.05 1.08 -8.20
CA ARG A 132 -12.50 1.11 -9.56
C ARG A 132 -13.15 2.24 -10.32
N LYS A 133 -12.36 2.97 -11.10
CA LYS A 133 -12.83 4.17 -11.81
C LYS A 133 -14.10 3.92 -12.63
N ASP A 134 -14.13 2.84 -13.40
CA ASP A 134 -15.19 2.55 -14.35
C ASP A 134 -16.36 1.73 -13.74
N GLU A 135 -16.13 1.08 -12.60
CA GLU A 135 -17.12 0.23 -11.91
C GLU A 135 -17.71 0.88 -10.66
N GLY A 136 -17.04 1.92 -10.11
CA GLY A 136 -17.42 2.57 -8.86
C GLY A 136 -17.03 1.75 -7.63
N PHE A 137 -17.94 1.67 -6.66
CA PHE A 137 -17.68 1.06 -5.35
C PHE A 137 -18.34 -0.30 -5.19
N THR A 138 -17.54 -1.29 -4.81
CA THR A 138 -18.01 -2.64 -4.43
C THR A 138 -17.64 -2.92 -2.97
N ALA A 139 -18.61 -3.35 -2.16
CA ALA A 139 -18.39 -3.72 -0.76
C ALA A 139 -18.36 -5.24 -0.60
N CYS A 140 -17.39 -5.73 0.17
CA CYS A 140 -17.30 -7.14 0.55
C CYS A 140 -17.42 -7.24 2.08
N PRO A 141 -18.39 -7.98 2.63
CA PRO A 141 -18.52 -8.15 4.07
C PRO A 141 -17.39 -9.01 4.64
N ALA A 142 -17.13 -8.88 5.95
CA ALA A 142 -16.22 -9.78 6.63
C ALA A 142 -16.90 -11.13 6.85
N PHE A 143 -16.22 -12.22 6.50
CA PHE A 143 -16.73 -13.59 6.69
C PHE A 143 -16.19 -14.27 7.95
N ALA A 144 -15.23 -13.65 8.65
CA ALA A 144 -14.63 -14.23 9.85
C ALA A 144 -15.62 -14.25 11.02
N VAL A 145 -16.02 -15.44 11.44
CA VAL A 145 -16.89 -15.64 12.61
C VAL A 145 -16.12 -15.46 13.92
N LYS A 146 -14.83 -15.82 13.92
CA LYS A 146 -13.94 -15.70 15.08
C LYS A 146 -12.57 -15.20 14.63
N ILE A 147 -12.08 -14.17 15.30
CA ILE A 147 -10.74 -13.65 15.08
C ILE A 147 -9.81 -14.30 16.12
N VAL A 148 -8.82 -15.04 15.64
CA VAL A 148 -7.81 -15.70 16.50
C VAL A 148 -6.54 -14.84 16.51
N ASP A 149 -6.09 -14.41 15.34
CA ASP A 149 -4.96 -13.50 15.18
C ASP A 149 -5.21 -12.57 13.99
N ARG A 150 -4.68 -11.35 14.07
CA ARG A 150 -4.80 -10.33 13.01
C ARG A 150 -3.47 -10.08 12.29
N VAL A 151 -2.37 -10.61 12.84
CA VAL A 151 -1.03 -10.41 12.26
C VAL A 151 -0.97 -11.06 10.88
N GLY A 152 -0.49 -10.32 9.87
CA GLY A 152 -0.35 -10.81 8.50
C GLY A 152 -1.67 -10.89 7.69
N ALA A 153 -2.83 -10.60 8.29
CA ALA A 153 -4.09 -10.62 7.53
C ALA A 153 -4.12 -9.55 6.42
N GLY A 154 -3.58 -8.36 6.68
CA GLY A 154 -3.44 -7.29 5.69
C GLY A 154 -2.52 -7.69 4.53
N ASP A 155 -1.38 -8.30 4.86
CA ASP A 155 -0.39 -8.74 3.86
C ASP A 155 -0.95 -9.87 2.98
N ALA A 156 -1.70 -10.80 3.56
CA ALA A 156 -2.39 -11.85 2.81
C ALA A 156 -3.43 -11.29 1.85
N VAL A 157 -4.24 -10.32 2.30
CA VAL A 157 -5.20 -9.62 1.44
C VAL A 157 -4.48 -8.89 0.31
N LEU A 158 -3.43 -8.12 0.63
CA LEU A 158 -2.62 -7.43 -0.37
C LEU A 158 -2.09 -8.41 -1.43
N GLY A 159 -1.41 -9.48 -1.01
CA GLY A 159 -0.82 -10.45 -1.94
C GLY A 159 -1.84 -11.07 -2.90
N MET A 160 -2.94 -11.58 -2.35
CA MET A 160 -3.99 -12.21 -3.17
C MET A 160 -4.69 -11.23 -4.10
N THR A 161 -5.10 -10.08 -3.58
CA THR A 161 -5.89 -9.10 -4.36
C THR A 161 -5.06 -8.34 -5.38
N SER A 162 -3.74 -8.19 -5.17
CA SER A 162 -2.83 -7.61 -6.17
C SER A 162 -2.75 -8.46 -7.43
N VAL A 163 -2.58 -9.78 -7.27
CA VAL A 163 -2.54 -10.71 -8.42
C VAL A 163 -3.89 -10.72 -9.14
N MET A 164 -5.00 -10.83 -8.40
CA MET A 164 -6.35 -10.79 -8.99
C MET A 164 -6.64 -9.48 -9.72
N SER A 165 -6.12 -8.36 -9.23
CA SER A 165 -6.30 -7.06 -9.87
C SER A 165 -5.49 -6.95 -11.16
N ALA A 166 -4.29 -7.51 -11.20
CA ALA A 166 -3.45 -7.54 -12.40
C ALA A 166 -4.07 -8.38 -13.52
N ASP A 167 -4.70 -9.51 -13.19
CA ASP A 167 -5.40 -10.36 -14.18
C ASP A 167 -6.67 -9.69 -14.77
N SER A 168 -7.12 -8.60 -14.18
CA SER A 168 -8.36 -7.90 -14.58
C SER A 168 -8.08 -6.71 -15.51
N VAL A 169 -6.82 -6.43 -15.82
CA VAL A 169 -6.35 -5.35 -16.69
C VAL A 169 -5.89 -5.92 -18.03
#